data_2836450c310bc0ca589ab3e296c45cd5
#
_entry.id   2836450c310bc0ca589ab3e296c45cd5
#
_cell.length_a   1.000
_cell.length_b   1.000
_cell.length_c   1.000
_cell.angle_alpha   90.00
_cell.angle_beta   90.00
_cell.angle_gamma   90.00
#
_symmetry.space_group_name_H-M   'P 1'
#
loop_
_entity.id
_entity.type
_entity.pdbx_description
1 polymer ?
#
loop_
_entity_poly.entity_id
_entity_poly.type
_entity_poly.pdbx_seq_one_letter_code
_entity_poly.pdbx_strand_id
1 'polypeptide(L)'
;EGMRGLTHRAVDRFAGLPSGSTSYYARTRAALLELAISRMVELDEVTLDPPPGRLAEYVAGFAHAAITNGRTRMLARYEFALEATRRPELREAYDRGGLVIRRRCAEVLAGCGSAEPERHARVLVAWLDGTIFDALAGTGSLRPPGLEELTRGAREVLAGLGVVG
;
A
#
# COMPACT_ATOMS: atom_id res chain seq x y z
N GLU A 1 -5.20 -1.05 -19.28
CA GLU A 1 -4.14 -0.35 -20.09
C GLU A 1 -2.80 -0.25 -19.34
N GLY A 2 -2.77 -0.58 -18.04
CA GLY A 2 -1.59 -0.54 -17.19
C GLY A 2 -0.92 0.83 -17.15
N MET A 3 0.37 0.87 -16.79
CA MET A 3 1.15 2.11 -16.71
C MET A 3 1.28 2.87 -18.04
N ARG A 4 1.09 2.21 -19.19
CA ARG A 4 1.10 2.89 -20.50
C ARG A 4 -0.16 3.74 -20.72
N GLY A 5 -1.28 3.32 -20.13
CA GLY A 5 -2.55 4.05 -20.19
C GLY A 5 -2.60 5.30 -19.30
N LEU A 6 -1.73 5.41 -18.29
CA LEU A 6 -1.66 6.60 -17.44
C LEU A 6 -1.01 7.75 -18.21
N THR A 7 -1.82 8.58 -18.82
CA THR A 7 -1.43 9.78 -19.56
C THR A 7 -2.22 10.98 -19.07
N HIS A 8 -1.71 12.21 -19.28
CA HIS A 8 -2.42 13.44 -18.92
C HIS A 8 -3.85 13.48 -19.49
N ARG A 9 -4.00 13.09 -20.77
CA ARG A 9 -5.32 13.02 -21.41
C ARG A 9 -6.24 11.98 -20.79
N ALA A 10 -5.69 10.84 -20.35
CA ALA A 10 -6.48 9.82 -19.67
C ALA A 10 -6.96 10.33 -18.32
N VAL A 11 -6.10 11.01 -17.56
CA VAL A 11 -6.45 11.60 -16.27
C VAL A 11 -7.54 12.68 -16.46
N ASP A 12 -7.36 13.61 -17.40
CA ASP A 12 -8.37 14.63 -17.71
C ASP A 12 -9.72 13.99 -18.01
N ARG A 13 -9.73 12.97 -18.88
CA ARG A 13 -10.97 12.28 -19.28
C ARG A 13 -11.65 11.57 -18.10
N PHE A 14 -10.88 10.81 -17.29
CA PHE A 14 -11.44 10.06 -16.16
C PHE A 14 -11.90 10.97 -15.02
N ALA A 15 -11.24 12.11 -14.83
CA ALA A 15 -11.59 13.10 -13.82
C ALA A 15 -12.68 14.09 -14.27
N GLY A 16 -13.14 14.00 -15.52
CA GLY A 16 -14.10 14.94 -16.07
C GLY A 16 -13.56 16.37 -16.22
N LEU A 17 -12.25 16.52 -16.38
CA LEU A 17 -11.57 17.81 -16.49
C LEU A 17 -11.44 18.26 -17.96
N PRO A 18 -11.37 19.59 -18.21
CA PRO A 18 -11.01 20.11 -19.51
C PRO A 18 -9.66 19.57 -19.98
N SER A 19 -9.53 19.31 -21.29
CA SER A 19 -8.27 18.81 -21.86
C SER A 19 -7.10 19.76 -21.59
N GLY A 20 -5.99 19.22 -21.08
CA GLY A 20 -4.80 19.99 -20.71
C GLY A 20 -4.73 20.39 -19.23
N SER A 21 -5.82 20.20 -18.44
CA SER A 21 -5.85 20.55 -17.02
C SER A 21 -4.74 19.84 -16.24
N THR A 22 -4.59 18.53 -16.42
CA THR A 22 -3.55 17.75 -15.75
C THR A 22 -2.14 18.22 -16.14
N SER A 23 -1.94 18.60 -17.41
CA SER A 23 -0.64 19.11 -17.87
C SER A 23 -0.25 20.45 -17.26
N TYR A 24 -1.21 21.22 -16.76
CA TYR A 24 -0.95 22.46 -16.03
C TYR A 24 -0.29 22.18 -14.67
N TYR A 25 -0.75 21.15 -13.96
CA TYR A 25 -0.22 20.78 -12.64
C TYR A 25 0.99 19.83 -12.72
N ALA A 26 1.02 18.95 -13.69
CA ALA A 26 2.10 17.98 -13.91
C ALA A 26 2.59 18.09 -15.36
N ARG A 27 3.60 18.92 -15.60
CA ARG A 27 4.07 19.22 -16.98
C ARG A 27 4.74 18.04 -17.67
N THR A 28 5.24 17.07 -16.92
CA THR A 28 5.93 15.90 -17.44
C THR A 28 5.25 14.62 -16.98
N ARG A 29 5.51 13.52 -17.70
CA ARG A 29 5.05 12.20 -17.27
C ARG A 29 5.62 11.82 -15.89
N ALA A 30 6.88 12.17 -15.60
CA ALA A 30 7.49 11.92 -14.29
C ALA A 30 6.72 12.65 -13.18
N ALA A 31 6.41 13.94 -13.36
CA ALA A 31 5.63 14.72 -12.41
C ALA A 31 4.21 14.13 -12.20
N LEU A 32 3.57 13.64 -13.27
CA LEU A 32 2.27 12.98 -13.16
C LEU A 32 2.35 11.69 -12.31
N LEU A 33 3.37 10.88 -12.52
CA LEU A 33 3.60 9.65 -11.77
C LEU A 33 3.94 9.95 -10.30
N GLU A 34 4.72 10.98 -10.02
CA GLU A 34 5.05 11.44 -8.68
C GLU A 34 3.80 11.89 -7.92
N LEU A 35 2.93 12.67 -8.53
CA LEU A 35 1.64 13.07 -7.94
C LEU A 35 0.77 11.85 -7.62
N ALA A 36 0.72 10.85 -8.50
CA ALA A 36 -0.04 9.64 -8.27
C ALA A 36 0.50 8.84 -7.08
N ILE A 37 1.83 8.72 -6.94
CA ILE A 37 2.46 8.05 -5.79
C ILE A 37 2.18 8.84 -4.51
N SER A 38 2.37 10.15 -4.51
CA SER A 38 2.10 10.99 -3.33
C SER A 38 0.66 10.80 -2.84
N ARG A 39 -0.29 10.79 -3.78
CA ARG A 39 -1.69 10.56 -3.41
C ARG A 39 -1.96 9.16 -2.85
N MET A 40 -1.28 8.14 -3.37
CA MET A 40 -1.39 6.77 -2.83
C MET A 40 -0.86 6.70 -1.40
N VAL A 41 0.28 7.34 -1.13
CA VAL A 41 0.87 7.42 0.22
C VAL A 41 -0.07 8.13 1.20
N GLU A 42 -0.61 9.30 0.82
CA GLU A 42 -1.59 10.03 1.64
C GLU A 42 -2.81 9.16 2.00
N LEU A 43 -3.31 8.38 1.04
CA LEU A 43 -4.45 7.49 1.28
C LEU A 43 -4.11 6.32 2.22
N ASP A 44 -2.86 5.90 2.25
CA ASP A 44 -2.40 4.84 3.15
C ASP A 44 -2.05 5.37 4.57
N GLU A 45 -1.59 6.63 4.68
CA GLU A 45 -1.24 7.26 5.97
C GLU A 45 -2.46 7.51 6.87
N VAL A 46 -3.58 7.88 6.31
CA VAL A 46 -4.81 8.26 7.05
C VAL A 46 -5.35 7.11 7.92
N THR A 47 -4.88 5.89 7.71
CA THR A 47 -5.47 4.69 8.32
C THR A 47 -4.58 3.97 9.34
N LEU A 48 -3.40 4.48 9.70
CA LEU A 48 -2.49 3.79 10.62
C LEU A 48 -2.70 4.22 12.10
N ASP A 49 -3.90 3.95 12.63
CA ASP A 49 -4.27 4.21 14.02
C ASP A 49 -5.09 3.04 14.61
N PRO A 50 -4.42 1.93 14.98
CA PRO A 50 -5.10 0.77 15.52
C PRO A 50 -5.65 1.06 16.92
N PRO A 51 -6.89 0.64 17.24
CA PRO A 51 -7.40 0.68 18.59
C PRO A 51 -6.51 -0.14 19.53
N PRO A 52 -6.33 0.28 20.81
CA PRO A 52 -5.54 -0.47 21.77
C PRO A 52 -5.98 -1.94 21.89
N GLY A 53 -5.02 -2.87 21.87
CA GLY A 53 -5.27 -4.30 21.99
C GLY A 53 -5.97 -4.95 20.79
N ARG A 54 -6.05 -4.27 19.65
CA ARG A 54 -6.73 -4.79 18.44
C ARG A 54 -5.88 -4.69 17.18
N LEU A 55 -4.57 -4.77 17.34
CA LEU A 55 -3.64 -4.62 16.21
C LEU A 55 -3.86 -5.71 15.15
N ALA A 56 -4.10 -6.96 15.55
CA ALA A 56 -4.32 -8.06 14.61
C ALA A 56 -5.58 -7.86 13.76
N GLU A 57 -6.70 -7.48 14.39
CA GLU A 57 -7.96 -7.18 13.72
C GLU A 57 -7.81 -5.97 12.78
N TYR A 58 -7.05 -4.97 13.21
CA TYR A 58 -6.77 -3.78 12.41
C TYR A 58 -5.96 -4.12 11.15
N VAL A 59 -4.87 -4.88 11.31
CA VAL A 59 -4.03 -5.36 10.20
C VAL A 59 -4.83 -6.21 9.23
N ALA A 60 -5.65 -7.12 9.74
CA ALA A 60 -6.53 -7.96 8.94
C ALA A 60 -7.61 -7.15 8.20
N GLY A 61 -8.20 -6.17 8.87
CA GLY A 61 -9.18 -5.25 8.28
C GLY A 61 -8.59 -4.44 7.13
N PHE A 62 -7.36 -3.94 7.30
CA PHE A 62 -6.61 -3.27 6.23
C PHE A 62 -6.39 -4.19 5.02
N ALA A 63 -5.88 -5.42 5.25
CA ALA A 63 -5.65 -6.39 4.19
C ALA A 63 -6.96 -6.75 3.47
N HIS A 64 -8.03 -7.00 4.22
CA HIS A 64 -9.34 -7.32 3.67
C HIS A 64 -9.92 -6.17 2.82
N ALA A 65 -9.84 -4.93 3.32
CA ALA A 65 -10.27 -3.75 2.57
C ALA A 65 -9.44 -3.54 1.29
N ALA A 66 -8.12 -3.80 1.35
CA ALA A 66 -7.22 -3.73 0.20
C ALA A 66 -7.58 -4.76 -0.89
N ILE A 67 -7.94 -5.99 -0.48
CA ILE A 67 -8.32 -7.07 -1.40
C ILE A 67 -9.71 -6.83 -2.02
N THR A 68 -10.64 -6.28 -1.27
CA THR A 68 -12.03 -6.05 -1.70
C THR A 68 -12.22 -4.68 -2.35
N ASN A 69 -12.46 -3.67 -1.55
CA ASN A 69 -12.78 -2.31 -2.02
C ASN A 69 -11.58 -1.56 -2.60
N GLY A 70 -10.36 -1.91 -2.16
CA GLY A 70 -9.11 -1.29 -2.57
C GLY A 70 -8.42 -1.95 -3.77
N ARG A 71 -9.03 -3.00 -4.36
CA ARG A 71 -8.42 -3.83 -5.40
C ARG A 71 -7.74 -3.01 -6.51
N THR A 72 -8.45 -2.07 -7.10
CA THR A 72 -7.93 -1.25 -8.21
C THR A 72 -6.73 -0.41 -7.79
N ARG A 73 -6.78 0.18 -6.59
CA ARG A 73 -5.69 0.96 -6.01
C ARG A 73 -4.45 0.10 -5.75
N MET A 74 -4.63 -1.08 -5.18
CA MET A 74 -3.52 -1.99 -4.88
C MET A 74 -2.86 -2.53 -6.15
N LEU A 75 -3.62 -2.90 -7.18
CA LEU A 75 -3.06 -3.28 -8.48
C LEU A 75 -2.25 -2.14 -9.10
N ALA A 76 -2.76 -0.91 -9.05
CA ALA A 76 -2.02 0.27 -9.50
C ALA A 76 -0.71 0.45 -8.71
N ARG A 77 -0.73 0.26 -7.38
CA ARG A 77 0.47 0.32 -6.52
C ARG A 77 1.52 -0.70 -6.96
N TYR A 78 1.12 -1.94 -7.24
CA TYR A 78 2.06 -2.96 -7.70
C TYR A 78 2.63 -2.66 -9.09
N GLU A 79 1.83 -2.13 -10.00
CA GLU A 79 2.33 -1.65 -11.29
C GLU A 79 3.35 -0.51 -11.13
N PHE A 80 3.11 0.44 -10.22
CA PHE A 80 4.09 1.49 -9.87
C PHE A 80 5.38 0.90 -9.30
N ALA A 81 5.29 -0.07 -8.40
CA ALA A 81 6.46 -0.73 -7.81
C ALA A 81 7.32 -1.39 -8.90
N LEU A 82 6.70 -2.12 -9.82
CA LEU A 82 7.39 -2.78 -10.93
C LEU A 82 7.98 -1.78 -11.92
N GLU A 83 7.28 -0.70 -12.25
CA GLU A 83 7.80 0.35 -13.13
C GLU A 83 8.96 1.09 -12.48
N ALA A 84 8.93 1.31 -11.16
CA ALA A 84 9.99 1.92 -10.39
C ALA A 84 11.33 1.15 -10.46
N THR A 85 11.29 -0.16 -10.71
CA THR A 85 12.53 -0.95 -10.91
C THR A 85 13.31 -0.57 -12.18
N ARG A 86 12.65 0.14 -13.12
CA ARG A 86 13.19 0.51 -14.43
C ARG A 86 13.41 2.02 -14.58
N ARG A 87 12.95 2.83 -13.62
CA ARG A 87 12.97 4.30 -13.66
C ARG A 87 13.46 4.87 -12.36
N PRO A 88 14.72 5.39 -12.32
CA PRO A 88 15.31 5.92 -11.09
C PRO A 88 14.48 7.02 -10.43
N GLU A 89 13.95 7.96 -11.21
CA GLU A 89 13.11 9.05 -10.71
C GLU A 89 11.84 8.55 -10.02
N LEU A 90 11.23 7.52 -10.57
CA LEU A 90 10.04 6.89 -10.00
C LEU A 90 10.40 6.05 -8.77
N ARG A 91 11.58 5.43 -8.78
CA ARG A 91 12.11 4.67 -7.64
C ARG A 91 12.27 5.56 -6.42
N GLU A 92 12.86 6.73 -6.57
CA GLU A 92 13.05 7.68 -5.47
C GLU A 92 11.71 8.12 -4.85
N ALA A 93 10.71 8.45 -5.69
CA ALA A 93 9.39 8.83 -5.21
C ALA A 93 8.69 7.67 -4.48
N TYR A 94 8.77 6.46 -5.03
CA TYR A 94 8.19 5.25 -4.43
C TYR A 94 8.86 4.89 -3.10
N ASP A 95 10.19 5.02 -3.02
CA ASP A 95 10.96 4.75 -1.80
C ASP A 95 10.63 5.75 -0.69
N ARG A 96 10.54 7.05 -1.01
CA ARG A 96 10.14 8.07 -0.02
C ARG A 96 8.79 7.72 0.60
N GLY A 97 7.79 7.38 -0.22
CA GLY A 97 6.47 6.97 0.26
C GLY A 97 6.51 5.70 1.11
N GLY A 98 7.24 4.68 0.66
CA GLY A 98 7.41 3.43 1.39
C GLY A 98 8.10 3.60 2.75
N LEU A 99 9.08 4.51 2.84
CA LEU A 99 9.75 4.84 4.11
C LEU A 99 8.81 5.48 5.13
N VAL A 100 7.90 6.35 4.70
CA VAL A 100 6.89 6.97 5.59
C VAL A 100 6.00 5.89 6.18
N ILE A 101 5.43 5.01 5.35
CA ILE A 101 4.56 3.92 5.80
C ILE A 101 5.30 2.98 6.77
N ARG A 102 6.54 2.60 6.46
CA ARG A 102 7.34 1.72 7.33
C ARG A 102 7.66 2.35 8.66
N ARG A 103 7.99 3.65 8.69
CA ARG A 103 8.22 4.41 9.94
C ARG A 103 6.96 4.42 10.78
N ARG A 104 5.82 4.75 10.18
CA ARG A 104 4.55 4.77 10.90
C ARG A 104 4.17 3.39 11.45
N CYS A 105 4.39 2.34 10.68
CA CYS A 105 4.21 0.97 11.14
C CYS A 105 5.13 0.65 12.34
N ALA A 106 6.39 1.08 12.32
CA ALA A 106 7.31 0.90 13.43
C ALA A 106 6.86 1.66 14.70
N GLU A 107 6.36 2.89 14.57
CA GLU A 107 5.79 3.67 15.68
C GLU A 107 4.61 2.94 16.34
N VAL A 108 3.68 2.41 15.52
CA VAL A 108 2.54 1.61 16.02
C VAL A 108 3.03 0.36 16.75
N LEU A 109 3.98 -0.37 16.18
CA LEU A 109 4.54 -1.58 16.81
C LEU A 109 5.29 -1.27 18.10
N ALA A 110 6.01 -0.15 18.16
CA ALA A 110 6.66 0.32 19.40
C ALA A 110 5.61 0.59 20.49
N GLY A 111 4.52 1.24 20.15
CA GLY A 111 3.37 1.46 21.05
C GLY A 111 2.71 0.17 21.55
N CYS A 112 2.83 -0.92 20.78
CA CYS A 112 2.34 -2.25 21.13
C CYS A 112 3.41 -3.13 21.82
N GLY A 113 4.53 -2.55 22.29
CA GLY A 113 5.55 -3.27 23.05
C GLY A 113 6.56 -4.06 22.22
N SER A 114 6.67 -3.79 20.92
CA SER A 114 7.69 -4.42 20.07
C SER A 114 9.10 -4.09 20.56
N ALA A 115 9.95 -5.12 20.70
CA ALA A 115 11.35 -4.95 21.10
C ALA A 115 12.25 -4.44 19.96
N GLU A 116 11.85 -4.67 18.71
CA GLU A 116 12.60 -4.30 17.50
C GLU A 116 11.66 -3.71 16.44
N PRO A 117 11.03 -2.54 16.69
CA PRO A 117 9.91 -2.05 15.90
C PRO A 117 10.23 -1.85 14.41
N GLU A 118 11.42 -1.38 14.05
CA GLU A 118 11.82 -1.17 12.66
C GLU A 118 11.99 -2.51 11.91
N ARG A 119 12.57 -3.52 12.58
CA ARG A 119 12.71 -4.87 12.00
C ARG A 119 11.34 -5.52 11.86
N HIS A 120 10.51 -5.43 12.89
CA HIS A 120 9.16 -6.01 12.90
C HIS A 120 8.25 -5.32 11.87
N ALA A 121 8.37 -4.00 11.69
CA ALA A 121 7.64 -3.30 10.63
C ALA A 121 8.01 -3.81 9.23
N ARG A 122 9.30 -4.12 8.98
CA ARG A 122 9.68 -4.72 7.68
C ARG A 122 9.02 -6.08 7.46
N VAL A 123 8.97 -6.91 8.50
CA VAL A 123 8.34 -8.25 8.41
C VAL A 123 6.84 -8.12 8.18
N LEU A 124 6.17 -7.29 8.99
CA LEU A 124 4.71 -7.11 8.89
C LEU A 124 4.29 -6.52 7.54
N VAL A 125 5.00 -5.50 7.04
CA VAL A 125 4.73 -4.92 5.72
C VAL A 125 4.98 -5.94 4.61
N ALA A 126 6.05 -6.74 4.69
CA ALA A 126 6.33 -7.77 3.70
C ALA A 126 5.25 -8.87 3.70
N TRP A 127 4.75 -9.27 4.88
CA TRP A 127 3.64 -10.22 4.99
C TRP A 127 2.35 -9.65 4.39
N LEU A 128 2.02 -8.39 4.69
CA LEU A 128 0.86 -7.70 4.13
C LEU A 128 0.96 -7.60 2.59
N ASP A 129 2.09 -7.13 2.08
CA ASP A 129 2.31 -6.99 0.64
C ASP A 129 2.19 -8.36 -0.07
N GLY A 130 2.79 -9.43 0.50
CA GLY A 130 2.70 -10.78 -0.05
C GLY A 130 1.27 -11.33 -0.04
N THR A 131 0.57 -11.19 1.08
CA THR A 131 -0.82 -11.67 1.25
C THR A 131 -1.77 -10.95 0.29
N ILE A 132 -1.67 -9.62 0.20
CA ILE A 132 -2.53 -8.82 -0.68
C ILE A 132 -2.18 -9.10 -2.15
N PHE A 133 -0.89 -9.18 -2.49
CA PHE A 133 -0.46 -9.50 -3.86
C PHE A 133 -0.98 -10.86 -4.32
N ASP A 134 -0.80 -11.90 -3.49
CA ASP A 134 -1.26 -13.26 -3.82
C ASP A 134 -2.77 -13.31 -4.02
N ALA A 135 -3.52 -12.63 -3.15
CA ALA A 135 -4.98 -12.55 -3.26
C ALA A 135 -5.48 -11.77 -4.50
N LEU A 136 -4.68 -10.82 -5.03
CA LEU A 136 -5.09 -9.97 -6.15
C LEU A 136 -4.54 -10.42 -7.50
N ALA A 137 -3.32 -10.93 -7.54
CA ALA A 137 -2.55 -11.22 -8.75
C ALA A 137 -1.78 -12.55 -8.71
N GLY A 138 -1.67 -13.17 -7.55
CA GLY A 138 -1.06 -14.49 -7.38
C GLY A 138 -2.06 -15.63 -7.57
N THR A 139 -1.61 -16.85 -7.27
CA THR A 139 -2.44 -18.06 -7.36
C THR A 139 -3.57 -18.09 -6.33
N GLY A 140 -3.42 -17.40 -5.22
CA GLY A 140 -4.47 -17.21 -4.19
C GLY A 140 -5.66 -16.40 -4.67
N SER A 141 -5.58 -15.72 -5.82
CA SER A 141 -6.68 -14.96 -6.41
C SER A 141 -7.90 -15.82 -6.79
N LEU A 142 -7.72 -17.13 -6.94
CA LEU A 142 -8.83 -18.08 -7.16
C LEU A 142 -9.72 -18.24 -5.92
N ARG A 143 -9.14 -18.05 -4.73
CA ARG A 143 -9.83 -18.13 -3.43
C ARG A 143 -9.20 -17.13 -2.46
N PRO A 144 -9.50 -15.83 -2.60
CA PRO A 144 -8.94 -14.80 -1.71
C PRO A 144 -9.33 -15.07 -0.24
N PRO A 145 -8.42 -14.83 0.72
CA PRO A 145 -8.70 -15.05 2.13
C PRO A 145 -9.78 -14.10 2.64
N GLY A 146 -10.69 -14.63 3.48
CA GLY A 146 -11.67 -13.84 4.19
C GLY A 146 -11.09 -13.15 5.43
N LEU A 147 -11.88 -12.24 6.04
CA LEU A 147 -11.45 -11.47 7.21
C LEU A 147 -10.98 -12.34 8.38
N GLU A 148 -11.66 -13.44 8.64
CA GLU A 148 -11.31 -14.37 9.73
C GLU A 148 -9.94 -15.03 9.50
N GLU A 149 -9.68 -15.47 8.28
CA GLU A 149 -8.41 -16.08 7.89
C GLU A 149 -7.26 -15.06 7.95
N LEU A 150 -7.50 -13.84 7.47
CA LEU A 150 -6.56 -12.72 7.60
C LEU A 150 -6.26 -12.37 9.06
N THR A 151 -7.29 -12.38 9.93
CA THR A 151 -7.12 -12.11 11.37
C THR A 151 -6.26 -13.18 12.04
N ARG A 152 -6.47 -14.44 11.68
CA ARG A 152 -5.64 -15.56 12.18
C ARG A 152 -4.19 -15.39 11.73
N GLY A 153 -3.94 -15.13 10.45
CA GLY A 153 -2.58 -14.90 9.92
C GLY A 153 -1.91 -13.69 10.55
N ALA A 154 -2.63 -12.59 10.76
CA ALA A 154 -2.10 -11.41 11.44
C ALA A 154 -1.67 -11.73 12.89
N ARG A 155 -2.49 -12.48 13.64
CA ARG A 155 -2.14 -12.93 15.01
C ARG A 155 -0.91 -13.83 15.01
N GLU A 156 -0.80 -14.77 14.09
CA GLU A 156 0.36 -15.66 13.97
C GLU A 156 1.66 -14.87 13.69
N VAL A 157 1.62 -13.91 12.77
CA VAL A 157 2.77 -13.05 12.47
C VAL A 157 3.15 -12.20 13.67
N LEU A 158 2.20 -11.51 14.30
CA LEU A 158 2.45 -10.65 15.46
C LEU A 158 2.98 -11.46 16.66
N ALA A 159 2.42 -12.63 16.93
CA ALA A 159 2.91 -13.53 17.96
C ALA A 159 4.35 -13.99 17.68
N GLY A 160 4.68 -14.33 16.43
CA GLY A 160 6.04 -14.67 16.00
C GLY A 160 7.03 -13.52 16.14
N LEU A 161 6.56 -12.26 16.18
CA LEU A 161 7.37 -11.07 16.45
C LEU A 161 7.40 -10.71 17.94
N GLY A 162 6.73 -11.48 18.82
CA GLY A 162 6.63 -11.15 20.23
C GLY A 162 5.80 -9.89 20.52
N VAL A 163 4.91 -9.51 19.61
CA VAL A 163 4.00 -8.37 19.77
C VAL A 163 2.64 -8.90 20.20
N VAL A 164 2.21 -8.49 21.38
CA VAL A 164 0.88 -8.83 21.90
C VAL A 164 -0.10 -7.78 21.37
N GLY A 165 -0.97 -8.19 20.47
CA GLY A 165 -2.00 -7.35 19.87
C GLY A 165 -3.30 -7.42 20.63
#